data_eb37d14ef75c6f9fac4d9c3b2643a082
#
_entry.id   eb37d14ef75c6f9fac4d9c3b2643a082
#
_cell.length_a   1.000
_cell.length_b   1.000
_cell.length_c   1.000
_cell.angle_alpha   90.00
_cell.angle_beta   90.00
_cell.angle_gamma   90.00
#
_symmetry.space_group_name_H-M   'P 1'
#
loop_
_entity.id
_entity.type
_entity.pdbx_description
1 polymer ?
#
loop_
_entity_poly.entity_id
_entity_poly.type
_entity_poly.pdbx_seq_one_letter_code
_entity_poly.pdbx_strand_id
1 'polypeptide(L)'
;MIVICLFVHLPGEAERIKKCKGRVFALQDEPEVPRVWLPFDNAPGLAMARAFGDFCLKDYGVISIPEFSHRVLTDNDLFVVLASDGVTSLIL
;
A
#
# COMPACT_ATOMS: atom_id res chain seq x y z
N MET A 1 -15.19 -0.59 11.86
CA MET A 1 -14.37 -1.10 10.75
C MET A 1 -13.02 -0.38 10.76
N ILE A 2 -11.96 -1.12 10.62
CA ILE A 2 -10.60 -0.56 10.54
C ILE A 2 -10.08 -0.83 9.14
N VAL A 3 -9.63 0.22 8.45
CA VAL A 3 -9.04 0.11 7.12
C VAL A 3 -7.54 0.33 7.24
N ILE A 4 -6.76 -0.52 6.64
CA ILE A 4 -5.29 -0.51 6.73
C ILE A 4 -4.70 -0.23 5.37
N CYS A 5 -3.81 0.77 5.29
CA CYS A 5 -3.02 1.04 4.10
C CYS A 5 -1.85 0.05 4.03
N LEU A 6 -1.69 -0.61 2.88
CA LEU A 6 -0.68 -1.64 2.70
C LEU A 6 0.46 -1.12 1.84
N PHE A 7 1.64 -1.10 2.43
CA PHE A 7 2.87 -0.70 1.74
C PHE A 7 3.42 -1.84 0.88
N VAL A 8 4.12 -1.47 -0.17
CA VAL A 8 4.66 -2.43 -1.15
C VAL A 8 5.65 -3.42 -0.55
N HIS A 9 6.37 -3.02 0.50
CA HIS A 9 7.39 -3.88 1.11
C HIS A 9 6.82 -5.09 1.86
N LEU A 10 5.51 -5.13 2.11
CA LEU A 10 4.90 -6.29 2.76
C LEU A 10 4.97 -7.51 1.83
N PRO A 11 5.39 -8.69 2.34
CA PRO A 11 5.73 -9.82 1.48
C PRO A 11 4.65 -10.26 0.51
N GLY A 12 3.43 -10.42 0.97
CA GLY A 12 2.32 -10.85 0.12
C GLY A 12 1.96 -9.84 -0.95
N GLU A 13 2.11 -8.55 -0.65
CA GLU A 13 1.76 -7.47 -1.57
C GLU A 13 2.76 -7.41 -2.73
N ALA A 14 4.05 -7.41 -2.42
CA ALA A 14 5.10 -7.37 -3.45
C ALA A 14 5.04 -8.60 -4.36
N GLU A 15 4.80 -9.78 -3.81
CA GLU A 15 4.69 -11.00 -4.59
C GLU A 15 3.52 -10.96 -5.58
N ARG A 16 2.37 -10.50 -5.14
CA ARG A 16 1.19 -10.37 -6.01
C ARG A 16 1.50 -9.48 -7.21
N ILE A 17 2.10 -8.31 -6.94
CA ILE A 17 2.45 -7.33 -7.98
C ILE A 17 3.45 -7.93 -8.97
N LYS A 18 4.49 -8.61 -8.48
CA LYS A 18 5.49 -9.24 -9.33
C LYS A 18 4.89 -10.36 -10.18
N LYS A 19 3.99 -11.16 -9.62
CA LYS A 19 3.27 -12.22 -10.36
C LYS A 19 2.42 -11.63 -11.47
N CYS A 20 1.89 -10.44 -11.28
CA CYS A 20 1.08 -9.73 -12.28
C CYS A 20 1.92 -8.88 -13.22
N LYS A 21 3.24 -9.08 -13.27
CA LYS A 21 4.19 -8.42 -14.16
C LYS A 21 4.52 -6.97 -13.80
N GLY A 22 4.03 -6.48 -12.67
CA GLY A 22 4.48 -5.19 -12.12
C GLY A 22 5.92 -5.30 -11.62
N ARG A 23 6.63 -4.18 -11.65
CA ARG A 23 7.99 -4.11 -11.12
C ARG A 23 7.98 -3.43 -9.76
N VAL A 24 8.78 -3.94 -8.84
CA VAL A 24 8.91 -3.37 -7.50
C VAL A 24 10.39 -3.10 -7.25
N PHE A 25 10.74 -1.83 -7.10
CA PHE A 25 12.09 -1.43 -6.74
C PHE A 25 12.09 -0.02 -6.14
N ALA A 26 13.14 0.33 -5.42
CA ALA A 26 13.34 1.65 -4.85
C ALA A 26 14.32 2.46 -5.69
N LEU A 27 14.16 3.79 -5.67
CA LEU A 27 15.12 4.69 -6.30
C LEU A 27 16.41 4.72 -5.47
N GLN A 28 17.53 5.07 -6.11
CA GLN A 28 18.84 5.12 -5.44
C GLN A 28 18.88 6.10 -4.27
N ASP A 29 18.19 7.22 -4.40
CA ASP A 29 18.13 8.26 -3.37
C ASP A 29 17.07 8.00 -2.31
N GLU A 30 16.23 6.95 -2.49
CA GLU A 30 15.19 6.54 -1.54
C GLU A 30 15.21 5.03 -1.35
N PRO A 31 16.33 4.43 -0.92
CA PRO A 31 16.46 2.96 -0.91
C PRO A 31 15.49 2.26 0.05
N GLU A 32 14.95 2.95 1.03
CA GLU A 32 14.00 2.42 1.99
C GLU A 32 12.54 2.50 1.53
N VAL A 33 12.28 3.08 0.35
CA VAL A 33 10.92 3.26 -0.17
C VAL A 33 10.73 2.46 -1.47
N PRO A 34 10.38 1.16 -1.39
CA PRO A 34 10.04 0.40 -2.60
C PRO A 34 8.75 0.93 -3.21
N ARG A 35 8.72 0.99 -4.53
CA ARG A 35 7.60 1.53 -5.31
C ARG A 35 7.19 0.57 -6.40
N VAL A 36 5.97 0.73 -6.90
CA VAL A 36 5.43 -0.06 -8.01
C VAL A 36 5.59 0.72 -9.32
N TRP A 37 6.08 0.03 -10.34
CA TRP A 37 6.35 0.60 -11.65
C TRP A 37 5.70 -0.24 -12.73
N LEU A 38 5.34 0.41 -13.83
CA LEU A 38 4.89 -0.29 -15.03
C LEU A 38 5.99 -1.21 -15.56
N PRO A 39 5.64 -2.33 -16.24
CA PRO A 39 6.65 -3.25 -16.76
C PRO A 39 7.59 -2.64 -17.79
N PHE A 40 7.12 -1.62 -18.51
CA PHE A 40 7.79 -1.02 -19.66
C PHE A 40 8.16 0.44 -19.47
N ASP A 41 7.89 1.02 -18.31
CA ASP A 41 8.14 2.44 -18.05
C ASP A 41 8.42 2.66 -16.56
N ASN A 42 9.27 3.65 -16.28
CA ASN A 42 9.58 4.07 -14.92
C ASN A 42 8.53 5.09 -14.43
N ALA A 43 7.31 4.65 -14.37
CA ALA A 43 6.14 5.37 -13.92
C ALA A 43 5.14 4.36 -13.34
N PRO A 44 4.20 4.74 -12.50
CA PRO A 44 4.13 6.02 -11.78
C PRO A 44 4.99 6.08 -10.51
N GLY A 45 5.52 4.96 -10.02
CA GLY A 45 6.29 4.93 -8.77
C GLY A 45 5.42 4.99 -7.52
N LEU A 46 4.36 4.20 -7.49
CA LEU A 46 3.44 4.15 -6.36
C LEU A 46 4.05 3.42 -5.17
N ALA A 47 4.11 4.06 -4.01
CA ALA A 47 4.67 3.46 -2.79
C ALA A 47 3.71 2.50 -2.08
N MET A 48 2.45 2.50 -2.48
CA MET A 48 1.41 1.66 -1.89
C MET A 48 1.14 0.43 -2.77
N ALA A 49 0.66 -0.64 -2.16
CA ALA A 49 0.33 -1.87 -2.88
C ALA A 49 -1.13 -1.92 -3.33
N ARG A 50 -1.96 -1.06 -2.80
CA ARG A 50 -3.38 -0.98 -3.12
C ARG A 50 -3.82 0.47 -3.23
N ALA A 51 -4.72 0.74 -4.17
CA ALA A 51 -5.25 2.08 -4.40
C ALA A 51 -6.60 2.01 -5.08
N PHE A 52 -7.46 2.99 -4.84
CA PHE A 52 -8.70 3.13 -5.61
C PHE A 52 -8.41 3.63 -7.02
N GLY A 53 -7.49 4.58 -7.13
CA GLY A 53 -7.00 5.11 -8.40
C GLY A 53 -5.87 4.29 -8.99
N ASP A 54 -4.95 4.95 -9.65
CA ASP A 54 -3.77 4.32 -10.29
C ASP A 54 -4.18 3.22 -11.27
N PHE A 55 -5.14 3.54 -12.14
CA PHE A 55 -5.73 2.57 -13.07
C PHE A 55 -4.70 1.92 -13.99
N CYS A 56 -3.61 2.63 -14.33
CA CYS A 56 -2.56 2.08 -15.16
C CYS A 56 -1.85 0.87 -14.51
N LEU A 57 -1.94 0.72 -13.20
CA LEU A 57 -1.33 -0.39 -12.46
C LEU A 57 -2.31 -1.51 -12.10
N LYS A 58 -3.61 -1.36 -12.38
CA LYS A 58 -4.61 -2.37 -12.00
C LYS A 58 -4.41 -3.70 -12.72
N ASP A 59 -3.88 -3.68 -13.94
CA ASP A 59 -3.55 -4.91 -14.67
C ASP A 59 -2.25 -5.55 -14.17
N TYR A 60 -1.51 -4.86 -13.31
CA TYR A 60 -0.19 -5.27 -12.85
C TYR A 60 -0.12 -5.49 -11.34
N GLY A 61 -1.25 -5.83 -10.74
CA GLY A 61 -1.29 -6.32 -9.37
C GLY A 61 -1.63 -5.30 -8.27
N VAL A 62 -1.85 -4.04 -8.62
CA VAL A 62 -2.37 -3.06 -7.68
C VAL A 62 -3.89 -3.19 -7.65
N ILE A 63 -4.43 -3.57 -6.51
CA ILE A 63 -5.86 -3.81 -6.34
C ILE A 63 -6.51 -2.71 -5.52
N SER A 64 -7.84 -2.58 -5.64
CA SER A 64 -8.62 -1.59 -4.90
C SER A 64 -9.33 -2.17 -3.69
N ILE A 65 -9.23 -3.47 -3.46
CA ILE A 65 -9.84 -4.12 -2.30
C ILE A 65 -9.01 -3.76 -1.06
N PRO A 66 -9.57 -3.07 -0.06
CA PRO A 66 -8.82 -2.74 1.14
C PRO A 66 -8.70 -3.95 2.04
N GLU A 67 -7.65 -3.99 2.84
CA GLU A 67 -7.63 -4.87 3.99
C GLU A 67 -8.32 -4.16 5.13
N PHE A 68 -9.23 -4.85 5.83
CA PHE A 68 -10.00 -4.23 6.90
C PHE A 68 -10.30 -5.25 7.99
N SER A 69 -10.59 -4.73 9.18
CA SER A 69 -11.08 -5.52 10.28
C SER A 69 -12.32 -4.86 10.87
N HIS A 70 -13.12 -5.64 11.57
CA HIS A 70 -14.34 -5.17 12.20
C HIS A 70 -14.33 -5.58 13.67
N ARG A 71 -14.66 -4.61 14.55
CA ARG A 71 -14.80 -4.91 15.98
C ARG A 71 -15.89 -4.05 16.57
N VAL A 72 -16.50 -4.54 17.64
CA VAL A 72 -17.48 -3.80 18.41
C VAL A 72 -16.74 -2.94 19.42
N LEU A 73 -17.12 -1.67 19.53
CA LEU A 73 -16.54 -0.76 20.50
C LEU A 73 -17.02 -1.14 21.91
N THR A 74 -16.11 -1.02 22.87
CA THR A 74 -16.37 -1.29 24.28
C THR A 74 -15.99 -0.09 25.13
N ASP A 75 -16.32 -0.13 26.41
CA ASP A 75 -15.99 0.93 27.37
C ASP A 75 -14.47 1.08 27.59
N ASN A 76 -13.68 0.10 27.15
CA ASN A 76 -12.22 0.16 27.21
C ASN A 76 -11.62 0.95 26.06
N ASP A 77 -12.39 1.28 25.04
CA ASP A 77 -11.95 2.06 23.90
C ASP A 77 -12.02 3.55 24.26
N LEU A 78 -10.88 4.22 24.31
CA LEU A 78 -10.77 5.58 24.79
C LEU A 78 -10.93 6.63 23.67
N PHE A 79 -10.46 6.33 22.46
CA PHE A 79 -10.52 7.26 21.33
C PHE A 79 -10.39 6.53 20.01
N VAL A 80 -10.70 7.25 18.93
CA VAL A 80 -10.52 6.79 17.54
C VAL A 80 -9.50 7.69 16.88
N VAL A 81 -8.55 7.07 16.16
CA VAL A 81 -7.54 7.80 15.40
C VAL A 81 -7.80 7.61 13.91
N LEU A 82 -7.92 8.71 13.20
CA LEU A 82 -7.97 8.75 11.74
C LEU A 82 -6.72 9.47 11.27
N ALA A 83 -5.89 8.80 10.47
CA ALA A 83 -4.58 9.31 10.12
C ALA A 83 -4.27 9.16 8.64
N SER A 84 -3.60 10.16 8.07
CA SER A 84 -2.98 10.05 6.76
C SER A 84 -1.63 9.34 6.88
N ASP A 85 -1.00 9.05 5.73
CA ASP A 85 0.28 8.36 5.67
C ASP A 85 1.41 9.09 6.44
N GLY A 86 1.37 10.41 6.48
CA GLY A 86 2.34 11.21 7.23
C GLY A 86 2.35 10.89 8.72
N VAL A 87 1.17 10.62 9.30
CA VAL A 87 1.05 10.26 10.72
C VAL A 87 1.36 8.78 10.94
N THR A 88 0.86 7.89 10.07
CA THR A 88 1.10 6.45 10.20
C THR A 88 2.57 6.11 10.08
N SER A 89 3.32 6.85 9.29
CA SER A 89 4.77 6.67 9.14
C SER A 89 5.54 6.95 10.43
N LEU A 90 4.99 7.80 11.31
CA LEU A 90 5.63 8.15 12.58
C LEU A 90 5.38 7.14 13.68
N ILE A 91 4.26 6.43 13.64
CA ILE A 91 3.84 5.51 14.72
C ILE A 91 4.04 4.03 14.36
N LEU A 92 4.40 3.74 13.14
CA LEU A 92 4.72 2.39 12.68
C LEU A 92 6.23 2.21 12.57
#